data_35a632188e26fb518614d079508e04f0
#
_entry.id   35a632188e26fb518614d079508e04f0
#
_cell.length_a   1.000
_cell.length_b   1.000
_cell.length_c   1.000
_cell.angle_alpha   90.00
_cell.angle_beta   90.00
_cell.angle_gamma   90.00
#
_symmetry.space_group_name_H-M   'P 1'
#
loop_
_entity.id
_entity.type
_entity.pdbx_description
1 polymer ?
#
loop_
_entity_poly.entity_id
_entity_poly.type
_entity_poly.pdbx_seq_one_letter_code
_entity_poly.pdbx_strand_id
1 'polypeptide(L)'
;MTTDPLLTGRELLQLYAAPTGPTQALRGVDVVVTGGRISAITGPSGSGKSTLLALLALRERPAGGELRHRGRLVSGLSRRELQRLRRREIGWVAQRPTHSLFPQLDARGQIEQMARLRGVRCDAAAALAEVELTGRARALPAVLSGGEQQRLAVAAAAVGAPALLVADEPTAELDDDSAALVLRLLRSRADQGSAVVLATHDARAVAAADTVLRLRHGVLSGEHAAGQDHTATIDGLGRLQLPEEALPLFPDGRVVVTVVGGHVELRRPDAGEGP
;
A
#
# COMPACT_ATOMS: atom_id res chain seq x y z
N MET A 1 18.75 -14.23 -6.20
CA MET A 1 19.33 -12.90 -5.98
C MET A 1 18.39 -12.17 -5.02
N THR A 2 18.76 -12.01 -3.77
CA THR A 2 18.00 -11.23 -2.79
C THR A 2 18.14 -9.75 -3.17
N THR A 3 17.07 -9.20 -3.72
CA THR A 3 17.03 -7.76 -4.04
C THR A 3 16.94 -6.99 -2.72
N ASP A 4 17.86 -6.06 -2.48
CA ASP A 4 17.82 -5.22 -1.29
C ASP A 4 16.46 -4.50 -1.20
N PRO A 5 15.83 -4.47 -0.01
CA PRO A 5 14.53 -3.84 0.13
C PRO A 5 14.61 -2.32 -0.12
N LEU A 6 13.62 -1.80 -0.84
CA LEU A 6 13.47 -0.36 -1.06
C LEU A 6 13.10 0.37 0.23
N LEU A 7 12.13 -0.19 0.98
CA LEU A 7 11.71 0.29 2.29
C LEU A 7 11.68 -0.84 3.30
N THR A 8 12.09 -0.54 4.52
CA THR A 8 11.89 -1.40 5.68
C THR A 8 11.31 -0.57 6.81
N GLY A 9 10.16 -1.01 7.33
CA GLY A 9 9.56 -0.49 8.56
C GLY A 9 9.72 -1.52 9.67
N ARG A 10 10.10 -1.06 10.87
CA ARG A 10 10.17 -1.87 12.08
C ARG A 10 9.42 -1.18 13.20
N GLU A 11 8.50 -1.91 13.82
CA GLU A 11 7.68 -1.45 14.94
C GLU A 11 7.03 -0.08 14.68
N LEU A 12 6.54 0.15 13.45
CA LEU A 12 5.96 1.43 13.07
C LEU A 12 4.75 1.76 13.93
N LEU A 13 4.83 2.90 14.62
CA LEU A 13 3.76 3.47 15.43
C LEU A 13 3.29 4.78 14.80
N GLN A 14 1.96 5.00 14.78
CA GLN A 14 1.38 6.28 14.37
C GLN A 14 0.19 6.66 15.24
N LEU A 15 0.18 7.90 15.68
CA LEU A 15 -0.80 8.48 16.57
C LEU A 15 -1.37 9.74 15.94
N TYR A 16 -2.67 9.91 16.01
CA TYR A 16 -3.35 11.15 15.60
C TYR A 16 -4.09 11.74 16.78
N ALA A 17 -4.06 13.07 16.91
CA ALA A 17 -4.90 13.77 17.86
C ALA A 17 -6.37 13.68 17.43
N ALA A 18 -7.25 13.26 18.33
CA ALA A 18 -8.69 13.26 18.13
C ALA A 18 -9.37 13.96 19.32
N PRO A 19 -10.59 14.50 19.17
CA PRO A 19 -11.31 15.18 20.26
C PRO A 19 -11.51 14.31 21.51
N THR A 20 -11.57 12.98 21.32
CA THR A 20 -11.77 11.99 22.39
C THR A 20 -10.45 11.48 22.99
N GLY A 21 -9.31 12.07 22.61
CA GLY A 21 -7.97 11.61 22.98
C GLY A 21 -7.18 11.06 21.79
N PRO A 22 -5.87 10.77 21.96
CA PRO A 22 -5.03 10.30 20.88
C PRO A 22 -5.50 8.93 20.38
N THR A 23 -5.70 8.82 19.07
CA THR A 23 -6.05 7.55 18.41
C THR A 23 -4.79 6.94 17.80
N GLN A 24 -4.49 5.71 18.20
CA GLN A 24 -3.36 4.96 17.67
C GLN A 24 -3.78 4.24 16.38
N ALA A 25 -3.31 4.74 15.25
CA ALA A 25 -3.62 4.22 13.93
C ALA A 25 -2.74 3.04 13.53
N LEU A 26 -1.46 3.01 13.98
CA LEU A 26 -0.55 1.88 13.80
C LEU A 26 0.10 1.52 15.14
N ARG A 27 0.28 0.21 15.38
CA ARG A 27 0.64 -0.36 16.70
C ARG A 27 1.79 -1.35 16.59
N GLY A 28 2.96 -0.93 16.06
CA GLY A 28 4.11 -1.80 15.90
C GLY A 28 4.03 -2.63 14.63
N VAL A 29 3.90 -1.95 13.48
CA VAL A 29 3.82 -2.63 12.17
C VAL A 29 5.23 -2.84 11.62
N ASP A 30 5.55 -4.09 11.31
CA ASP A 30 6.75 -4.46 10.54
C ASP A 30 6.36 -4.66 9.07
N VAL A 31 7.13 -4.08 8.16
CA VAL A 31 6.85 -4.16 6.72
C VAL A 31 8.12 -4.07 5.90
N VAL A 32 8.18 -4.88 4.85
CA VAL A 32 9.26 -4.85 3.86
C VAL A 32 8.65 -4.59 2.47
N VAL A 33 9.20 -3.60 1.76
CA VAL A 33 8.77 -3.26 0.40
C VAL A 33 9.95 -3.46 -0.54
N THR A 34 9.77 -4.34 -1.52
CA THR A 34 10.80 -4.75 -2.46
C THR A 34 10.45 -4.29 -3.87
N GLY A 35 11.44 -3.84 -4.63
CA GLY A 35 11.28 -3.52 -6.06
C GLY A 35 10.85 -4.73 -6.88
N GLY A 36 10.12 -4.48 -7.96
CA GLY A 36 9.65 -5.53 -8.86
C GLY A 36 8.44 -6.32 -8.36
N ARG A 37 7.79 -5.88 -7.28
CA ARG A 37 6.64 -6.57 -6.67
C ARG A 37 5.47 -5.62 -6.41
N ILE A 38 4.28 -6.22 -6.43
CA ILE A 38 3.03 -5.57 -6.00
C ILE A 38 2.66 -6.11 -4.62
N SER A 39 2.54 -5.23 -3.63
CA SER A 39 2.04 -5.56 -2.29
C SER A 39 0.66 -4.93 -2.08
N ALA A 40 -0.35 -5.73 -1.78
CA ALA A 40 -1.69 -5.26 -1.45
C ALA A 40 -1.88 -5.23 0.08
N ILE A 41 -2.33 -4.08 0.60
CA ILE A 41 -2.71 -3.93 2.01
C ILE A 41 -4.24 -4.03 2.08
N THR A 42 -4.73 -5.03 2.78
CA THR A 42 -6.17 -5.29 2.98
C THR A 42 -6.56 -5.08 4.44
N GLY A 43 -7.84 -4.90 4.69
CA GLY A 43 -8.38 -4.75 6.05
C GLY A 43 -9.59 -3.85 6.09
N PRO A 44 -10.38 -3.85 7.19
CA PRO A 44 -11.58 -3.05 7.33
C PRO A 44 -11.30 -1.54 7.29
N SER A 45 -12.35 -0.73 7.10
CA SER A 45 -12.23 0.72 7.24
C SER A 45 -11.71 1.09 8.62
N GLY A 46 -10.83 2.09 8.70
CA GLY A 46 -10.21 2.50 9.97
C GLY A 46 -9.11 1.58 10.50
N SER A 47 -8.70 0.52 9.76
CA SER A 47 -7.63 -0.37 10.22
C SER A 47 -6.21 0.23 10.17
N GLY A 48 -6.03 1.40 9.54
CA GLY A 48 -4.73 2.06 9.42
C GLY A 48 -4.08 1.96 8.04
N LYS A 49 -4.77 1.43 7.00
CA LYS A 49 -4.21 1.24 5.64
C LYS A 49 -3.66 2.54 5.04
N SER A 50 -4.48 3.60 4.97
CA SER A 50 -4.07 4.90 4.42
C SER A 50 -2.96 5.55 5.25
N THR A 51 -2.92 5.31 6.56
CA THR A 51 -1.82 5.72 7.44
C THR A 51 -0.53 5.01 7.07
N LEU A 52 -0.57 3.69 6.91
CA LEU A 52 0.60 2.92 6.49
C LEU A 52 1.09 3.36 5.10
N LEU A 53 0.18 3.55 4.14
CA LEU A 53 0.53 4.10 2.83
C LEU A 53 1.19 5.48 2.93
N ALA A 54 0.70 6.38 3.80
CA ALA A 54 1.28 7.71 3.99
C ALA A 54 2.71 7.66 4.54
N LEU A 55 2.99 6.73 5.47
CA LEU A 55 4.35 6.49 5.96
C LEU A 55 5.25 5.93 4.85
N LEU A 56 4.81 4.90 4.12
CA LEU A 56 5.58 4.29 3.02
C LEU A 56 5.83 5.29 1.88
N ALA A 57 4.86 6.16 1.58
CA ALA A 57 5.03 7.25 0.63
C ALA A 57 5.89 8.41 1.15
N LEU A 58 6.46 8.29 2.35
CA LEU A 58 7.24 9.32 3.04
C LEU A 58 6.49 10.67 3.18
N ARG A 59 5.15 10.64 3.17
CA ARG A 59 4.30 11.83 3.37
C ARG A 59 4.24 12.22 4.83
N GLU A 60 4.30 11.22 5.69
CA GLU A 60 4.39 11.38 7.14
C GLU A 60 5.63 10.68 7.67
N ARG A 61 6.02 11.01 8.89
CA ARG A 61 7.04 10.29 9.63
C ARG A 61 6.36 9.46 10.70
N PRO A 62 6.85 8.25 10.99
CA PRO A 62 6.28 7.49 12.08
C PRO A 62 6.48 8.22 13.41
N ALA A 63 5.50 8.12 14.30
CA ALA A 63 5.57 8.64 15.67
C ALA A 63 6.52 7.81 16.55
N GLY A 64 6.73 6.53 16.20
CA GLY A 64 7.68 5.61 16.82
C GLY A 64 8.06 4.49 15.85
N GLY A 65 9.05 3.72 16.25
CA GLY A 65 9.65 2.71 15.38
C GLY A 65 10.62 3.29 14.35
N GLU A 66 11.08 2.48 13.42
CA GLU A 66 12.05 2.86 12.40
C GLU A 66 11.51 2.63 10.99
N LEU A 67 11.56 3.67 10.16
CA LEU A 67 11.36 3.56 8.72
C LEU A 67 12.67 3.87 8.00
N ARG A 68 13.11 2.95 7.14
CA ARG A 68 14.34 3.11 6.34
C ARG A 68 14.00 3.08 4.86
N HIS A 69 14.61 3.99 4.11
CA HIS A 69 14.58 4.02 2.65
C HIS A 69 15.99 3.68 2.13
N ARG A 70 16.12 2.59 1.39
CA ARG A 70 17.43 2.07 0.93
C ARG A 70 18.46 2.01 2.07
N GLY A 71 18.07 1.47 3.23
CA GLY A 71 18.89 1.38 4.44
C GLY A 71 19.06 2.67 5.24
N ARG A 72 18.76 3.86 4.68
CA ARG A 72 18.88 5.15 5.38
C ARG A 72 17.64 5.42 6.23
N LEU A 73 17.84 5.78 7.48
CA LEU A 73 16.76 6.11 8.43
C LEU A 73 16.02 7.39 7.99
N VAL A 74 14.69 7.30 7.81
CA VAL A 74 13.84 8.40 7.32
C VAL A 74 13.76 9.56 8.32
N SER A 75 13.79 9.28 9.63
CA SER A 75 13.80 10.31 10.68
C SER A 75 15.06 11.19 10.63
N GLY A 76 16.18 10.67 10.12
CA GLY A 76 17.43 11.42 9.94
C GLY A 76 17.46 12.31 8.69
N LEU A 77 16.46 12.20 7.80
CA LEU A 77 16.43 13.01 6.58
C LEU A 77 15.84 14.40 6.86
N SER A 78 16.44 15.44 6.28
CA SER A 78 15.88 16.79 6.30
C SER A 78 14.57 16.87 5.49
N ARG A 79 13.77 17.92 5.74
CA ARG A 79 12.54 18.19 4.94
C ARG A 79 12.84 18.32 3.45
N ARG A 80 13.98 18.93 3.09
CA ARG A 80 14.40 19.10 1.67
C ARG A 80 14.76 17.76 1.02
N GLU A 81 15.45 16.87 1.74
CA GLU A 81 15.78 15.53 1.25
C GLU A 81 14.50 14.70 1.04
N LEU A 82 13.57 14.67 2.02
CA LEU A 82 12.28 13.99 1.87
C LEU A 82 11.47 14.52 0.68
N GLN A 83 11.42 15.84 0.50
CA GLN A 83 10.72 16.44 -0.62
C GLN A 83 11.36 16.03 -1.95
N ARG A 84 12.69 15.97 -2.03
CA ARG A 84 13.43 15.53 -3.23
C ARG A 84 13.15 14.05 -3.52
N LEU A 85 13.18 13.17 -2.50
CA LEU A 85 12.85 11.76 -2.64
C LEU A 85 11.43 11.56 -3.17
N ARG A 86 10.43 12.19 -2.52
CA ARG A 86 9.04 12.13 -2.98
C ARG A 86 8.87 12.54 -4.43
N ARG A 87 9.49 13.64 -4.83
CA ARG A 87 9.41 14.13 -6.22
C ARG A 87 10.00 13.17 -7.24
N ARG A 88 11.14 12.54 -6.91
CA ARG A 88 11.91 11.76 -7.88
C ARG A 88 11.56 10.28 -7.87
N GLU A 89 11.32 9.72 -6.70
CA GLU A 89 11.27 8.28 -6.50
C GLU A 89 9.87 7.75 -6.15
N ILE A 90 8.90 8.62 -5.79
CA ILE A 90 7.59 8.15 -5.32
C ILE A 90 6.47 8.67 -6.22
N GLY A 91 5.66 7.74 -6.73
CA GLY A 91 4.35 8.01 -7.29
C GLY A 91 3.27 7.84 -6.23
N TRP A 92 2.33 8.77 -6.16
CA TRP A 92 1.22 8.71 -5.23
C TRP A 92 -0.11 8.85 -5.97
N VAL A 93 -1.01 7.90 -5.72
CA VAL A 93 -2.41 7.93 -6.16
C VAL A 93 -3.28 7.99 -4.91
N ALA A 94 -4.00 9.09 -4.75
CA ALA A 94 -4.96 9.26 -3.65
C ALA A 94 -6.26 8.52 -3.95
N GLN A 95 -7.01 8.14 -2.91
CA GLN A 95 -8.31 7.49 -3.02
C GLN A 95 -9.28 8.29 -3.92
N ARG A 96 -9.28 9.64 -3.80
CA ARG A 96 -10.03 10.51 -4.73
C ARG A 96 -9.08 10.99 -5.82
N PRO A 97 -9.32 10.68 -7.10
CA PRO A 97 -8.41 11.04 -8.19
C PRO A 97 -8.16 12.56 -8.30
N THR A 98 -9.14 13.38 -7.94
CA THR A 98 -9.03 14.84 -7.92
C THR A 98 -7.92 15.36 -7.00
N HIS A 99 -7.55 14.59 -5.95
CA HIS A 99 -6.44 14.95 -5.06
C HIS A 99 -5.06 14.60 -5.63
N SER A 100 -5.01 13.88 -6.75
CA SER A 100 -3.79 13.49 -7.45
C SER A 100 -3.57 14.31 -8.72
N LEU A 101 -4.57 15.06 -9.18
CA LEU A 101 -4.54 15.81 -10.43
C LEU A 101 -4.48 17.32 -10.20
N PHE A 102 -3.79 18.03 -11.09
CA PHE A 102 -3.76 19.49 -11.11
C PHE A 102 -4.99 19.98 -11.89
N PRO A 103 -5.95 20.68 -11.27
CA PRO A 103 -7.23 21.00 -11.91
C PRO A 103 -7.10 21.91 -13.15
N GLN A 104 -6.00 22.66 -13.25
CA GLN A 104 -5.73 23.60 -14.33
C GLN A 104 -4.96 22.99 -15.52
N LEU A 105 -4.50 21.74 -15.42
CA LEU A 105 -3.78 21.05 -16.48
C LEU A 105 -4.69 20.05 -17.16
N ASP A 106 -4.63 19.99 -18.50
CA ASP A 106 -5.26 18.94 -19.27
C ASP A 106 -4.55 17.57 -19.07
N ALA A 107 -5.12 16.50 -19.58
CA ALA A 107 -4.60 15.16 -19.37
C ALA A 107 -3.13 15.02 -19.83
N ARG A 108 -2.77 15.62 -20.97
CA ARG A 108 -1.40 15.65 -21.45
C ARG A 108 -0.50 16.45 -20.51
N GLY A 109 -0.95 17.61 -20.08
CA GLY A 109 -0.23 18.48 -19.14
C GLY A 109 0.04 17.82 -17.80
N GLN A 110 -0.87 16.94 -17.30
CA GLN A 110 -0.62 16.14 -16.10
C GLN A 110 0.62 15.26 -16.26
N ILE A 111 0.70 14.52 -17.34
CA ILE A 111 1.83 13.61 -17.64
C ILE A 111 3.13 14.41 -17.81
N GLU A 112 3.11 15.48 -18.60
CA GLU A 112 4.28 16.34 -18.82
C GLU A 112 4.75 17.02 -17.53
N GLN A 113 3.82 17.45 -16.68
CA GLN A 113 4.16 18.07 -15.40
C GLN A 113 4.84 17.06 -14.46
N MET A 114 4.33 15.83 -14.40
CA MET A 114 4.98 14.79 -13.58
C MET A 114 6.37 14.42 -14.11
N ALA A 115 6.55 14.37 -15.44
CA ALA A 115 7.85 14.15 -16.04
C ALA A 115 8.85 15.27 -15.66
N ARG A 116 8.44 16.54 -15.76
CA ARG A 116 9.25 17.70 -15.32
C ARG A 116 9.61 17.63 -13.84
N LEU A 117 8.64 17.32 -12.96
CA LEU A 117 8.87 17.23 -11.53
C LEU A 117 9.90 16.14 -11.18
N ARG A 118 9.92 15.03 -11.93
CA ARG A 118 10.86 13.93 -11.75
C ARG A 118 12.19 14.15 -12.47
N GLY A 119 12.24 15.06 -13.41
CA GLY A 119 13.41 15.30 -14.24
C GLY A 119 13.66 14.19 -15.27
N VAL A 120 12.58 13.58 -15.78
CA VAL A 120 12.62 12.50 -16.77
C VAL A 120 11.98 12.94 -18.10
N ARG A 121 12.36 12.30 -19.19
CA ARG A 121 11.65 12.43 -20.46
C ARG A 121 10.49 11.44 -20.47
N CYS A 122 9.35 11.86 -21.00
CA CYS A 122 8.17 11.01 -21.13
C CYS A 122 7.44 11.36 -22.43
N ASP A 123 7.01 10.34 -23.15
CA ASP A 123 6.04 10.51 -24.23
C ASP A 123 4.65 10.53 -23.60
N ALA A 124 4.06 11.71 -23.51
CA ALA A 124 2.74 11.87 -22.91
C ALA A 124 1.63 11.19 -23.74
N ALA A 125 1.80 11.08 -25.06
CA ALA A 125 0.83 10.40 -25.91
C ALA A 125 0.85 8.88 -25.64
N ALA A 126 2.04 8.29 -25.55
CA ALA A 126 2.20 6.88 -25.19
C ALA A 126 1.65 6.60 -23.79
N ALA A 127 1.95 7.44 -22.80
CA ALA A 127 1.43 7.27 -21.43
C ALA A 127 -0.10 7.35 -21.35
N LEU A 128 -0.73 8.23 -22.15
CA LEU A 128 -2.19 8.32 -22.24
C LEU A 128 -2.79 7.12 -23.00
N ALA A 129 -2.08 6.59 -23.98
CA ALA A 129 -2.52 5.39 -24.71
C ALA A 129 -2.56 4.15 -23.81
N GLU A 130 -1.60 3.99 -22.88
CA GLU A 130 -1.57 2.88 -21.90
C GLU A 130 -2.85 2.80 -21.04
N VAL A 131 -3.56 3.91 -20.87
CA VAL A 131 -4.79 4.00 -20.06
C VAL A 131 -6.02 4.40 -20.89
N GLU A 132 -5.94 4.27 -22.22
CA GLU A 132 -7.01 4.56 -23.18
C GLU A 132 -7.58 5.98 -23.08
N LEU A 133 -6.70 6.97 -22.90
CA LEU A 133 -7.06 8.39 -22.82
C LEU A 133 -6.50 9.23 -23.98
N THR A 134 -6.08 8.61 -25.08
CA THR A 134 -5.54 9.32 -26.25
C THR A 134 -6.52 10.38 -26.79
N GLY A 135 -7.80 10.03 -26.90
CA GLY A 135 -8.87 10.96 -27.34
C GLY A 135 -9.23 12.04 -26.31
N ARG A 136 -8.70 11.96 -25.10
CA ARG A 136 -8.93 12.90 -23.99
C ARG A 136 -7.70 13.75 -23.65
N ALA A 137 -6.66 13.73 -24.49
CA ALA A 137 -5.38 14.40 -24.20
C ALA A 137 -5.50 15.88 -23.83
N ARG A 138 -6.48 16.60 -24.39
CA ARG A 138 -6.77 18.01 -24.09
C ARG A 138 -7.89 18.25 -23.08
N ALA A 139 -8.44 17.18 -22.49
CA ALA A 139 -9.51 17.30 -21.52
C ALA A 139 -8.96 17.69 -20.14
N LEU A 140 -9.60 18.68 -19.50
CA LEU A 140 -9.33 19.01 -18.10
C LEU A 140 -9.94 17.94 -17.18
N PRO A 141 -9.41 17.73 -15.97
CA PRO A 141 -9.98 16.76 -15.02
C PRO A 141 -11.47 16.93 -14.78
N ALA A 142 -11.96 18.16 -14.74
CA ALA A 142 -13.38 18.46 -14.45
C ALA A 142 -14.37 17.93 -15.52
N VAL A 143 -13.91 17.64 -16.74
CA VAL A 143 -14.77 17.12 -17.83
C VAL A 143 -14.55 15.61 -18.08
N LEU A 144 -13.65 14.99 -17.33
CA LEU A 144 -13.42 13.54 -17.35
C LEU A 144 -14.39 12.83 -16.41
N SER A 145 -14.83 11.63 -16.79
CA SER A 145 -15.55 10.74 -15.87
C SER A 145 -14.67 10.34 -14.68
N GLY A 146 -15.26 9.85 -13.60
CA GLY A 146 -14.52 9.38 -12.42
C GLY A 146 -13.47 8.31 -12.78
N GLY A 147 -13.85 7.35 -13.63
CA GLY A 147 -12.93 6.33 -14.12
C GLY A 147 -11.81 6.86 -15.00
N GLU A 148 -12.11 7.82 -15.90
CA GLU A 148 -11.09 8.51 -16.69
C GLU A 148 -10.11 9.30 -15.81
N GLN A 149 -10.64 10.00 -14.77
CA GLN A 149 -9.79 10.71 -13.79
C GLN A 149 -8.88 9.75 -13.03
N GLN A 150 -9.40 8.60 -12.60
CA GLN A 150 -8.63 7.59 -11.88
C GLN A 150 -7.52 7.00 -12.77
N ARG A 151 -7.84 6.61 -14.00
CA ARG A 151 -6.85 6.12 -14.97
C ARG A 151 -5.77 7.18 -15.24
N LEU A 152 -6.15 8.44 -15.39
CA LEU A 152 -5.21 9.55 -15.56
C LEU A 152 -4.32 9.76 -14.34
N ALA A 153 -4.90 9.68 -13.11
CA ALA A 153 -4.15 9.83 -11.87
C ALA A 153 -3.09 8.73 -11.72
N VAL A 154 -3.44 7.48 -12.04
CA VAL A 154 -2.49 6.36 -12.01
C VAL A 154 -1.42 6.52 -13.08
N ALA A 155 -1.79 6.89 -14.32
CA ALA A 155 -0.83 7.13 -15.39
C ALA A 155 0.17 8.25 -15.03
N ALA A 156 -0.32 9.36 -14.50
CA ALA A 156 0.52 10.48 -14.05
C ALA A 156 1.46 10.06 -12.89
N ALA A 157 0.96 9.30 -11.92
CA ALA A 157 1.77 8.79 -10.82
C ALA A 157 2.85 7.80 -11.30
N ALA A 158 2.60 7.07 -12.37
CA ALA A 158 3.49 6.05 -12.93
C ALA A 158 4.56 6.59 -13.90
N VAL A 159 4.51 7.88 -14.27
CA VAL A 159 5.46 8.51 -15.19
C VAL A 159 6.90 8.27 -14.77
N GLY A 160 7.74 7.79 -15.70
CA GLY A 160 9.17 7.57 -15.47
C GLY A 160 9.50 6.40 -14.53
N ALA A 161 8.58 5.47 -14.35
CA ALA A 161 8.74 4.29 -13.50
C ALA A 161 9.39 4.62 -12.14
N PRO A 162 8.67 5.32 -11.23
CA PRO A 162 9.23 5.70 -9.92
C PRO A 162 9.68 4.45 -9.16
N ALA A 163 10.67 4.58 -8.27
CA ALA A 163 11.14 3.45 -7.47
C ALA A 163 10.02 2.85 -6.60
N LEU A 164 9.08 3.70 -6.16
CA LEU A 164 7.90 3.31 -5.40
C LEU A 164 6.64 3.94 -5.99
N LEU A 165 5.63 3.13 -6.24
CA LEU A 165 4.29 3.56 -6.59
C LEU A 165 3.33 3.18 -5.46
N VAL A 166 2.70 4.16 -4.85
CA VAL A 166 1.74 3.97 -3.76
C VAL A 166 0.36 4.39 -4.23
N ALA A 167 -0.64 3.54 -4.04
CA ALA A 167 -1.99 3.81 -4.48
C ALA A 167 -3.02 3.44 -3.39
N ASP A 168 -3.90 4.36 -3.09
CA ASP A 168 -5.01 4.16 -2.16
C ASP A 168 -6.29 3.92 -2.98
N GLU A 169 -6.82 2.69 -2.92
CA GLU A 169 -8.00 2.22 -3.66
C GLU A 169 -7.97 2.51 -5.18
N PRO A 170 -6.91 2.11 -5.91
CA PRO A 170 -6.71 2.54 -7.31
C PRO A 170 -7.75 2.00 -8.31
N THR A 171 -8.50 0.96 -7.94
CA THR A 171 -9.52 0.33 -8.78
C THR A 171 -10.94 0.50 -8.24
N ALA A 172 -11.11 1.22 -7.12
CA ALA A 172 -12.43 1.47 -6.55
C ALA A 172 -13.31 2.23 -7.56
N GLU A 173 -14.59 1.86 -7.61
CA GLU A 173 -15.60 2.49 -8.47
C GLU A 173 -15.32 2.35 -9.99
N LEU A 174 -14.34 1.53 -10.41
CA LEU A 174 -14.06 1.25 -11.80
C LEU A 174 -14.83 0.01 -12.29
N ASP A 175 -15.30 0.10 -13.55
CA ASP A 175 -15.73 -1.09 -14.28
C ASP A 175 -14.54 -2.06 -14.48
N ASP A 176 -14.85 -3.30 -14.90
CA ASP A 176 -13.85 -4.36 -15.04
C ASP A 176 -12.75 -4.03 -16.04
N ASP A 177 -13.10 -3.40 -17.16
CA ASP A 177 -12.16 -3.06 -18.23
C ASP A 177 -11.21 -1.95 -17.74
N SER A 178 -11.74 -0.90 -17.12
CA SER A 178 -10.95 0.19 -16.54
C SER A 178 -10.04 -0.29 -15.39
N ALA A 179 -10.54 -1.18 -14.54
CA ALA A 179 -9.75 -1.78 -13.48
C ALA A 179 -8.61 -2.64 -14.04
N ALA A 180 -8.88 -3.45 -15.08
CA ALA A 180 -7.87 -4.25 -15.74
C ALA A 180 -6.78 -3.39 -16.37
N LEU A 181 -7.12 -2.24 -16.98
CA LEU A 181 -6.14 -1.27 -17.50
C LEU A 181 -5.21 -0.75 -16.41
N VAL A 182 -5.79 -0.31 -15.29
CA VAL A 182 -5.02 0.18 -14.13
C VAL A 182 -4.09 -0.91 -13.59
N LEU A 183 -4.59 -2.13 -13.39
CA LEU A 183 -3.80 -3.25 -12.86
C LEU A 183 -2.68 -3.66 -13.83
N ARG A 184 -2.93 -3.68 -15.13
CA ARG A 184 -1.88 -3.92 -16.14
C ARG A 184 -0.78 -2.86 -16.08
N LEU A 185 -1.15 -1.57 -15.95
CA LEU A 185 -0.17 -0.49 -15.82
C LEU A 185 0.68 -0.67 -14.55
N LEU A 186 0.05 -0.96 -13.40
CA LEU A 186 0.77 -1.20 -12.14
C LEU A 186 1.72 -2.39 -12.26
N ARG A 187 1.27 -3.51 -12.87
CA ARG A 187 2.12 -4.69 -13.12
C ARG A 187 3.28 -4.34 -14.05
N SER A 188 3.04 -3.64 -15.15
CA SER A 188 4.10 -3.20 -16.07
C SER A 188 5.17 -2.36 -15.35
N ARG A 189 4.78 -1.51 -14.39
CA ARG A 189 5.75 -0.73 -13.59
C ARG A 189 6.50 -1.60 -12.59
N ALA A 190 5.83 -2.59 -11.99
CA ALA A 190 6.51 -3.57 -11.14
C ALA A 190 7.54 -4.37 -11.96
N ASP A 191 7.18 -4.86 -13.14
CA ASP A 191 8.07 -5.62 -14.02
C ASP A 191 9.29 -4.79 -14.48
N GLN A 192 9.15 -3.45 -14.54
CA GLN A 192 10.24 -2.50 -14.77
C GLN A 192 11.09 -2.21 -13.52
N GLY A 193 10.80 -2.86 -12.38
CA GLY A 193 11.57 -2.74 -11.15
C GLY A 193 10.99 -1.82 -10.09
N SER A 194 9.86 -1.13 -10.34
CA SER A 194 9.17 -0.34 -9.32
C SER A 194 8.65 -1.27 -8.21
N ALA A 195 8.72 -0.82 -6.96
CA ALA A 195 7.88 -1.38 -5.92
C ALA A 195 6.48 -0.77 -6.03
N VAL A 196 5.44 -1.59 -5.98
CA VAL A 196 4.04 -1.13 -5.98
C VAL A 196 3.39 -1.52 -4.67
N VAL A 197 2.83 -0.55 -3.95
CA VAL A 197 2.07 -0.80 -2.71
C VAL A 197 0.70 -0.17 -2.87
N LEU A 198 -0.34 -0.97 -2.72
CA LEU A 198 -1.71 -0.49 -2.81
C LEU A 198 -2.54 -0.90 -1.59
N ALA A 199 -3.40 -0.01 -1.12
CA ALA A 199 -4.47 -0.37 -0.20
C ALA A 199 -5.73 -0.65 -1.02
N THR A 200 -6.40 -1.77 -0.76
CA THR A 200 -7.61 -2.11 -1.50
C THR A 200 -8.49 -3.13 -0.77
N HIS A 201 -9.77 -3.12 -1.10
CA HIS A 201 -10.73 -4.17 -0.81
C HIS A 201 -11.21 -4.88 -2.09
N ASP A 202 -10.71 -4.49 -3.26
CA ASP A 202 -11.03 -5.08 -4.56
C ASP A 202 -10.31 -6.41 -4.74
N ALA A 203 -11.07 -7.49 -4.87
CA ALA A 203 -10.54 -8.84 -5.06
C ALA A 203 -9.64 -8.97 -6.31
N ARG A 204 -9.91 -8.20 -7.38
CA ARG A 204 -9.10 -8.17 -8.61
C ARG A 204 -7.69 -7.64 -8.32
N ALA A 205 -7.59 -6.55 -7.55
CA ALA A 205 -6.32 -5.95 -7.17
C ALA A 205 -5.54 -6.85 -6.19
N VAL A 206 -6.25 -7.52 -5.27
CA VAL A 206 -5.66 -8.52 -4.36
C VAL A 206 -5.11 -9.70 -5.14
N ALA A 207 -5.85 -10.22 -6.12
CA ALA A 207 -5.41 -11.34 -6.96
C ALA A 207 -4.20 -10.99 -7.86
N ALA A 208 -4.03 -9.71 -8.23
CA ALA A 208 -2.90 -9.23 -9.02
C ALA A 208 -1.63 -8.97 -8.17
N ALA A 209 -1.72 -9.03 -6.84
CA ALA A 209 -0.60 -8.76 -5.94
C ALA A 209 0.29 -10.00 -5.74
N ASP A 210 1.60 -9.75 -5.61
CA ASP A 210 2.59 -10.79 -5.26
C ASP A 210 2.58 -11.08 -3.75
N THR A 211 2.18 -10.08 -2.95
CA THR A 211 2.11 -10.17 -1.48
C THR A 211 0.85 -9.46 -0.99
N VAL A 212 0.15 -10.08 -0.05
CA VAL A 212 -1.04 -9.50 0.60
C VAL A 212 -0.75 -9.31 2.09
N LEU A 213 -0.82 -8.06 2.55
CA LEU A 213 -0.62 -7.66 3.93
C LEU A 213 -2.00 -7.39 4.56
N ARG A 214 -2.38 -8.14 5.57
CA ARG A 214 -3.67 -7.96 6.27
C ARG A 214 -3.49 -7.06 7.49
N LEU A 215 -4.09 -5.87 7.47
CA LEU A 215 -4.01 -4.90 8.55
C LEU A 215 -5.33 -4.84 9.33
N ARG A 216 -5.28 -5.07 10.65
CA ARG A 216 -6.44 -4.98 11.56
C ARG A 216 -6.08 -4.20 12.81
N HIS A 217 -6.90 -3.22 13.16
CA HIS A 217 -6.71 -2.40 14.37
C HIS A 217 -5.29 -1.83 14.52
N GLY A 218 -4.65 -1.47 13.40
CA GLY A 218 -3.29 -0.94 13.39
C GLY A 218 -2.18 -1.97 13.54
N VAL A 219 -2.49 -3.26 13.51
CA VAL A 219 -1.51 -4.36 13.58
C VAL A 219 -1.54 -5.17 12.30
N LEU A 220 -0.37 -5.62 11.83
CA LEU A 220 -0.29 -6.55 10.72
C LEU A 220 -0.67 -7.95 11.23
N SER A 221 -1.78 -8.50 10.70
CA SER A 221 -2.33 -9.78 11.17
C SER A 221 -1.87 -10.97 10.35
N GLY A 222 -1.28 -10.74 9.20
CA GLY A 222 -0.76 -11.81 8.33
C GLY A 222 -0.15 -11.26 7.06
N GLU A 223 0.76 -12.03 6.51
CA GLU A 223 1.36 -11.84 5.20
C GLU A 223 1.13 -13.10 4.37
N HIS A 224 0.67 -12.94 3.15
CA HIS A 224 0.49 -14.03 2.21
C HIS A 224 1.21 -13.68 0.92
N ALA A 225 2.18 -14.50 0.55
CA ALA A 225 2.82 -14.41 -0.76
C ALA A 225 2.16 -15.42 -1.71
N ALA A 226 2.02 -15.07 -2.97
CA ALA A 226 1.44 -15.94 -3.98
C ALA A 226 2.17 -17.30 -4.01
N GLY A 227 1.44 -18.40 -3.74
CA GLY A 227 1.97 -19.77 -3.74
C GLY A 227 2.69 -20.21 -2.45
N GLN A 228 2.60 -19.44 -1.37
CA GLN A 228 3.11 -19.82 -0.05
C GLN A 228 1.98 -20.00 0.97
N ASP A 229 2.26 -20.73 2.04
CA ASP A 229 1.32 -20.89 3.16
C ASP A 229 1.00 -19.54 3.82
N HIS A 230 -0.20 -19.46 4.43
CA HIS A 230 -0.58 -18.29 5.21
C HIS A 230 0.35 -18.14 6.41
N THR A 231 1.14 -17.07 6.43
CA THR A 231 1.96 -16.74 7.58
C THR A 231 1.26 -15.72 8.45
N ALA A 232 1.15 -16.01 9.75
CA ALA A 232 0.72 -15.04 10.74
C ALA A 232 1.96 -14.43 11.43
N THR A 233 1.94 -13.13 11.63
CA THR A 233 3.07 -12.43 12.26
C THR A 233 2.94 -12.47 13.78
N ILE A 234 4.01 -12.84 14.47
CA ILE A 234 4.14 -12.66 15.92
C ILE A 234 4.75 -11.29 16.16
N ASP A 235 4.07 -10.41 16.89
CA ASP A 235 4.59 -9.06 17.18
C ASP A 235 5.73 -9.10 18.23
N GLY A 236 6.40 -7.96 18.43
CA GLY A 236 7.49 -7.84 19.41
C GLY A 236 7.11 -8.13 20.86
N LEU A 237 5.80 -8.27 21.16
CA LEU A 237 5.27 -8.67 22.46
C LEU A 237 4.87 -10.16 22.49
N GLY A 238 5.17 -10.90 21.42
CA GLY A 238 4.83 -12.32 21.32
C GLY A 238 3.36 -12.61 21.01
N ARG A 239 2.57 -11.63 20.53
CA ARG A 239 1.15 -11.82 20.21
C ARG A 239 0.99 -12.28 18.77
N LEU A 240 0.20 -13.32 18.57
CA LEU A 240 -0.22 -13.84 17.28
C LEU A 240 -1.68 -13.48 17.04
N GLN A 241 -1.99 -12.90 15.90
CA GLN A 241 -3.38 -12.73 15.48
C GLN A 241 -3.80 -13.90 14.58
N LEU A 242 -4.79 -14.66 15.05
CA LEU A 242 -5.33 -15.78 14.28
C LEU A 242 -6.07 -15.29 13.03
N PRO A 243 -6.00 -16.02 11.93
CA PRO A 243 -6.79 -15.74 10.74
C PRO A 243 -8.29 -15.84 11.05
N GLU A 244 -9.11 -15.13 10.27
CA GLU A 244 -10.55 -14.99 10.52
C GLU A 244 -11.27 -16.34 10.49
N GLU A 245 -10.81 -17.22 9.62
CA GLU A 245 -11.29 -18.59 9.46
C GLU A 245 -11.07 -19.46 10.72
N ALA A 246 -10.07 -19.12 11.53
CA ALA A 246 -9.78 -19.81 12.79
C ALA A 246 -10.57 -19.25 13.99
N LEU A 247 -11.07 -18.00 13.91
CA LEU A 247 -11.78 -17.40 15.05
C LEU A 247 -13.04 -18.17 15.46
N PRO A 248 -13.89 -18.72 14.56
CA PRO A 248 -15.03 -19.54 14.93
C PRO A 248 -14.65 -20.82 15.67
N LEU A 249 -13.41 -21.27 15.56
CA LEU A 249 -12.91 -22.42 16.33
C LEU A 249 -12.77 -22.09 17.82
N PHE A 250 -12.71 -20.81 18.20
CA PHE A 250 -12.48 -20.32 19.56
C PHE A 250 -13.52 -19.27 19.97
N PRO A 251 -14.82 -19.63 20.08
CA PRO A 251 -15.91 -18.67 20.29
C PRO A 251 -15.77 -17.89 21.60
N ASP A 252 -15.15 -18.48 22.63
CA ASP A 252 -14.95 -17.83 23.92
C ASP A 252 -13.65 -17.03 24.00
N GLY A 253 -12.90 -16.93 22.88
CA GLY A 253 -11.61 -16.22 22.81
C GLY A 253 -10.50 -16.85 23.65
N ARG A 254 -10.70 -18.07 24.15
CA ARG A 254 -9.73 -18.81 24.98
C ARG A 254 -9.14 -19.97 24.19
N VAL A 255 -7.83 -20.15 24.31
CA VAL A 255 -7.10 -21.24 23.68
C VAL A 255 -6.13 -21.87 24.65
N VAL A 256 -5.95 -23.19 24.54
CA VAL A 256 -4.82 -23.89 25.16
C VAL A 256 -3.69 -23.89 24.15
N VAL A 257 -2.53 -23.43 24.58
CA VAL A 257 -1.31 -23.35 23.74
C VAL A 257 -0.38 -24.47 24.19
N THR A 258 -0.01 -25.33 23.26
CA THR A 258 0.93 -26.44 23.52
C THR A 258 2.11 -26.35 22.54
N VAL A 259 3.33 -26.48 23.05
CA VAL A 259 4.53 -26.52 22.22
C VAL A 259 4.96 -27.99 22.10
N VAL A 260 4.93 -28.53 20.90
CA VAL A 260 5.24 -29.93 20.60
C VAL A 260 6.21 -30.01 19.41
N GLY A 261 7.36 -30.64 19.58
CA GLY A 261 8.24 -30.95 18.47
C GLY A 261 8.68 -29.76 17.59
N GLY A 262 8.76 -28.52 18.17
CA GLY A 262 9.18 -27.32 17.44
C GLY A 262 8.04 -26.58 16.70
N HIS A 263 6.78 -26.96 16.91
CA HIS A 263 5.60 -26.24 16.45
C HIS A 263 4.65 -25.91 17.62
N VAL A 264 3.75 -24.97 17.40
CA VAL A 264 2.74 -24.54 18.40
C VAL A 264 1.37 -25.00 17.93
N GLU A 265 0.68 -25.75 18.80
CA GLU A 265 -0.70 -26.16 18.58
C GLU A 265 -1.64 -25.30 19.43
N LEU A 266 -2.75 -24.88 18.82
CA LEU A 266 -3.84 -24.18 19.48
C LEU A 266 -5.07 -25.07 19.50
N ARG A 267 -5.62 -25.36 20.71
CA ARG A 267 -6.85 -26.15 20.85
C ARG A 267 -7.86 -25.44 21.77
N ARG A 268 -9.11 -25.79 21.63
CA ARG A 268 -10.13 -25.36 22.61
C ARG A 268 -9.79 -25.89 24.00
N PRO A 269 -10.03 -25.11 25.06
CA PRO A 269 -10.10 -25.69 26.42
C PRO A 269 -11.16 -26.77 26.47
N ASP A 270 -10.87 -27.90 27.12
CA ASP A 270 -11.89 -28.93 27.38
C ASP A 270 -12.98 -28.36 28.28
N ALA A 271 -14.25 -28.74 28.06
CA ALA A 271 -15.43 -28.21 28.77
C ALA A 271 -15.49 -28.52 30.29
N GLY A 272 -14.36 -28.81 30.91
CA GLY A 272 -14.24 -29.16 32.34
C GLY A 272 -13.13 -28.41 33.10
N GLU A 273 -12.31 -27.61 32.42
CA GLU A 273 -11.23 -26.83 33.07
C GLU A 273 -11.65 -25.33 33.20
N GLY A 274 -12.66 -25.10 34.01
CA GLY A 274 -12.94 -23.77 34.59
C GLY A 274 -12.14 -23.60 35.89
N PRO A 275 -11.80 -22.34 36.28
CA PRO A 275 -11.03 -22.06 37.49
C PRO A 275 -11.74 -22.54 38.74
#